data_46069c3bf229bfe5c2709a03bb0bc44c
#
_entry.id   46069c3bf229bfe5c2709a03bb0bc44c
#
_cell.length_a   1.000
_cell.length_b   1.000
_cell.length_c   1.000
_cell.angle_alpha   90.00
_cell.angle_beta   90.00
_cell.angle_gamma   90.00
#
_symmetry.space_group_name_H-M   'P 1'
#
loop_
_entity.id
_entity.type
_entity.pdbx_description
1 polymer ?
#
loop_
_entity_poly.entity_id
_entity_poly.type
_entity_poly.pdbx_seq_one_letter_code
_entity_poly.pdbx_strand_id
1 'polypeptide(L)'
;MEQNRYHAYLGTNSMRGSQGIYHISMDKETLDLRVEDSCPAKNGDYLWISPDRRPLYAAYELIYFQGRPTGGAAAYRIGPNGSLTFLNARNTDGQLTCFCSTDQAGQHLLTSSYMSGSVTVTPLLPDGSLGEGMQVIRHPVRSGSHWPSVHSVYETPDRNFLLSTNVGLDRVFLHQLTKAGWRQAFELPVAGRPRQAAFSPDGKTVYVSTEAGGEVFVLAYDSAAAEPLRQLQRVSTTCPGWCGHAETAGIKLSPDGSLLLVANRAEGLNNLAAFAVNRDTGLLKFSAHVPVQGVFPRDFDFTPDGRYVLVGLQFSDTLELFEADYSCYTLVSLGAGFPLPCCSCVKFLPEGGGHA
;
A
#
# COMPACT_ATOMS: atom_id res chain seq x y z
N MET A 1 12.52 -17.27 13.12
CA MET A 1 12.14 -17.55 11.72
C MET A 1 13.34 -18.21 11.03
N GLU A 2 13.09 -19.18 10.17
CA GLU A 2 14.14 -19.92 9.43
C GLU A 2 14.83 -18.99 8.43
N GLN A 3 16.17 -19.00 8.37
CA GLN A 3 16.95 -18.11 7.50
C GLN A 3 16.79 -18.40 6.00
N ASN A 4 16.38 -19.62 5.63
CA ASN A 4 16.19 -20.02 4.24
C ASN A 4 14.76 -19.77 3.71
N ARG A 5 13.97 -18.98 4.39
CA ARG A 5 12.59 -18.67 3.97
C ARG A 5 12.33 -17.17 3.97
N TYR A 6 11.57 -16.72 2.96
CA TYR A 6 10.92 -15.42 3.04
C TYR A 6 9.67 -15.54 3.91
N HIS A 7 9.37 -14.53 4.69
CA HIS A 7 8.15 -14.45 5.50
C HIS A 7 7.30 -13.27 5.05
N ALA A 8 5.99 -13.46 4.96
CA ALA A 8 5.05 -12.39 4.62
C ALA A 8 3.80 -12.45 5.48
N TYR A 9 3.18 -11.29 5.67
CA TYR A 9 1.87 -11.16 6.28
C TYR A 9 0.86 -10.73 5.23
N LEU A 10 -0.28 -11.42 5.23
CA LEU A 10 -1.33 -11.20 4.25
C LEU A 10 -2.58 -10.68 4.95
N GLY A 11 -3.01 -9.49 4.57
CA GLY A 11 -4.28 -8.91 4.99
C GLY A 11 -5.42 -9.48 4.15
N THR A 12 -6.55 -9.69 4.79
CA THR A 12 -7.71 -10.25 4.10
C THR A 12 -8.99 -9.54 4.52
N ASN A 13 -9.97 -9.53 3.62
CA ASN A 13 -11.33 -9.16 3.96
C ASN A 13 -12.01 -10.33 4.70
N SER A 14 -12.83 -10.03 5.72
CA SER A 14 -13.50 -11.04 6.57
C SER A 14 -14.66 -11.74 5.85
N MET A 15 -14.45 -12.21 4.62
CA MET A 15 -15.41 -12.94 3.81
C MET A 15 -14.86 -14.30 3.39
N ARG A 16 -15.72 -15.16 2.86
CA ARG A 16 -15.36 -16.44 2.23
C ARG A 16 -14.46 -17.35 3.09
N GLY A 17 -14.64 -17.31 4.42
CA GLY A 17 -13.92 -18.17 5.36
C GLY A 17 -12.53 -17.65 5.77
N SER A 18 -12.18 -16.39 5.46
CA SER A 18 -10.97 -15.77 5.95
C SER A 18 -10.91 -15.78 7.48
N GLN A 19 -9.73 -16.05 8.02
CA GLN A 19 -9.43 -16.05 9.47
C GLN A 19 -8.82 -14.72 9.95
N GLY A 20 -8.57 -13.77 9.05
CA GLY A 20 -7.99 -12.47 9.37
C GLY A 20 -6.63 -12.24 8.73
N ILE A 21 -5.58 -12.04 9.51
CA ILE A 21 -4.20 -11.85 9.01
C ILE A 21 -3.52 -13.21 8.98
N TYR A 22 -2.94 -13.57 7.84
CA TYR A 22 -2.17 -14.79 7.69
C TYR A 22 -0.67 -14.49 7.72
N HIS A 23 0.09 -15.29 8.44
CA HIS A 23 1.54 -15.39 8.32
C HIS A 23 1.87 -16.54 7.38
N ILE A 24 2.56 -16.26 6.30
CA ILE A 24 3.05 -17.27 5.37
C ILE A 24 4.57 -17.27 5.32
N SER A 25 5.13 -18.39 4.91
CA SER A 25 6.54 -18.48 4.54
C SER A 25 6.70 -19.08 3.15
N MET A 26 7.74 -18.69 2.44
CA MET A 26 8.14 -19.21 1.14
C MET A 26 9.59 -19.67 1.19
N ASP A 27 9.85 -20.91 0.86
CA ASP A 27 11.21 -21.47 0.78
C ASP A 27 11.97 -20.80 -0.36
N LYS A 28 13.23 -20.39 -0.13
CA LYS A 28 14.04 -19.65 -1.12
C LYS A 28 14.54 -20.50 -2.29
N GLU A 29 14.61 -21.83 -2.11
CA GLU A 29 15.10 -22.76 -3.13
C GLU A 29 13.97 -23.45 -3.87
N THR A 30 13.01 -24.01 -3.13
CA THR A 30 11.90 -24.77 -3.71
C THR A 30 10.69 -23.90 -4.07
N LEU A 31 10.61 -22.68 -3.53
CA LEU A 31 9.50 -21.73 -3.64
C LEU A 31 8.17 -22.24 -3.02
N ASP A 32 8.25 -23.28 -2.22
CA ASP A 32 7.09 -23.84 -1.51
C ASP A 32 6.51 -22.81 -0.52
N LEU A 33 5.25 -22.46 -0.73
CA LEU A 33 4.48 -21.60 0.16
C LEU A 33 3.81 -22.42 1.26
N ARG A 34 3.77 -21.88 2.49
CA ARG A 34 3.06 -22.48 3.63
C ARG A 34 2.39 -21.40 4.45
N VAL A 35 1.17 -21.69 4.94
CA VAL A 35 0.57 -20.92 6.03
C VAL A 35 1.19 -21.41 7.34
N GLU A 36 1.89 -20.52 8.01
CA GLU A 36 2.53 -20.79 9.31
C GLU A 36 1.55 -20.56 10.48
N ASP A 37 0.75 -19.48 10.35
CA ASP A 37 -0.17 -19.06 11.41
C ASP A 37 -1.25 -18.13 10.83
N SER A 38 -2.33 -17.91 11.61
CA SER A 38 -3.33 -16.89 11.34
C SER A 38 -3.76 -16.20 12.61
N CYS A 39 -4.01 -14.90 12.52
CA CYS A 39 -4.44 -14.07 13.64
C CYS A 39 -5.79 -13.41 13.32
N PRO A 40 -6.81 -13.55 14.20
CA PRO A 40 -8.11 -12.94 13.97
C PRO A 40 -8.02 -11.42 13.81
N ALA A 41 -8.59 -10.91 12.73
CA ALA A 41 -8.71 -9.50 12.44
C ALA A 41 -10.03 -9.23 11.71
N LYS A 42 -10.66 -8.10 12.00
CA LYS A 42 -11.93 -7.70 11.36
C LYS A 42 -11.64 -6.83 10.14
N ASN A 43 -11.77 -7.38 8.93
CA ASN A 43 -11.42 -6.66 7.70
C ASN A 43 -10.06 -5.96 7.83
N GLY A 44 -9.03 -6.73 8.18
CA GLY A 44 -7.65 -6.28 8.21
C GLY A 44 -7.09 -6.11 6.81
N ASP A 45 -7.74 -5.25 6.03
CA ASP A 45 -7.57 -5.15 4.59
C ASP A 45 -6.23 -4.60 4.15
N TYR A 46 -5.60 -3.78 4.96
CA TYR A 46 -4.27 -3.26 4.67
C TYR A 46 -3.35 -3.37 5.87
N LEU A 47 -2.15 -3.83 5.62
CA LEU A 47 -1.13 -4.08 6.64
C LEU A 47 0.06 -3.15 6.43
N TRP A 48 0.74 -2.84 7.54
CA TRP A 48 2.01 -2.16 7.54
C TRP A 48 2.94 -2.78 8.58
N ILE A 49 4.16 -3.14 8.18
CA ILE A 49 5.20 -3.59 9.08
C ILE A 49 6.06 -2.38 9.44
N SER A 50 6.22 -2.12 10.72
CA SER A 50 7.08 -1.03 11.20
C SER A 50 8.53 -1.22 10.72
N PRO A 51 9.29 -0.14 10.46
CA PRO A 51 10.69 -0.23 10.04
C PRO A 51 11.58 -1.03 11.00
N ASP A 52 11.30 -1.01 12.30
CA ASP A 52 12.01 -1.82 13.30
C ASP A 52 11.59 -3.31 13.34
N ARG A 53 10.62 -3.70 12.47
CA ARG A 53 10.14 -5.07 12.27
C ARG A 53 9.50 -5.74 13.50
N ARG A 54 9.17 -4.98 14.54
CA ARG A 54 8.58 -5.51 15.78
C ARG A 54 7.06 -5.45 15.77
N PRO A 55 6.41 -4.28 15.50
CA PRO A 55 4.96 -4.22 15.34
C PRO A 55 4.55 -4.37 13.88
N LEU A 56 3.40 -5.00 13.71
CA LEU A 56 2.59 -4.97 12.50
C LEU A 56 1.31 -4.21 12.82
N TYR A 57 0.90 -3.34 11.94
CA TYR A 57 -0.34 -2.58 12.04
C TYR A 57 -1.31 -3.02 10.96
N ALA A 58 -2.61 -3.02 11.29
CA ALA A 58 -3.68 -3.33 10.36
C ALA A 58 -4.71 -2.20 10.34
N ALA A 59 -5.08 -1.75 9.15
CA ALA A 59 -6.24 -0.90 8.93
C ALA A 59 -7.49 -1.79 8.87
N TYR A 60 -8.50 -1.46 9.68
CA TYR A 60 -9.79 -2.16 9.71
C TYR A 60 -10.80 -1.40 8.87
N GLU A 61 -11.04 -1.89 7.68
CA GLU A 61 -11.99 -1.30 6.71
C GLU A 61 -13.44 -1.54 7.14
N LEU A 62 -13.87 -0.81 8.16
CA LEU A 62 -15.18 -0.93 8.79
C LEU A 62 -15.94 0.41 8.76
N ILE A 63 -17.28 0.33 8.74
CA ILE A 63 -18.16 1.49 8.92
C ILE A 63 -18.58 1.67 10.38
N TYR A 64 -18.47 0.60 11.19
CA TYR A 64 -18.73 0.62 12.64
C TYR A 64 -17.63 -0.14 13.36
N PHE A 65 -17.05 0.48 14.37
CA PHE A 65 -16.03 -0.12 15.21
C PHE A 65 -16.22 0.32 16.67
N GLN A 66 -16.19 -0.65 17.59
CA GLN A 66 -16.40 -0.41 19.04
C GLN A 66 -17.65 0.41 19.36
N GLY A 67 -18.76 0.15 18.66
CA GLY A 67 -20.05 0.82 18.88
C GLY A 67 -20.16 2.25 18.33
N ARG A 68 -19.18 2.70 17.52
CA ARG A 68 -19.14 4.04 16.90
C ARG A 68 -19.16 3.95 15.38
N PRO A 69 -19.70 4.95 14.66
CA PRO A 69 -19.64 5.03 13.19
C PRO A 69 -18.21 5.45 12.74
N THR A 70 -17.27 4.51 12.81
CA THR A 70 -15.86 4.72 12.49
C THR A 70 -15.25 3.41 12.00
N GLY A 71 -14.14 3.48 11.28
CA GLY A 71 -13.22 2.37 11.09
C GLY A 71 -12.29 2.23 12.29
N GLY A 72 -11.29 1.38 12.15
CA GLY A 72 -10.34 1.11 13.20
C GLY A 72 -8.93 0.85 12.67
N ALA A 73 -8.00 0.83 13.60
CA ALA A 73 -6.65 0.32 13.39
C ALA A 73 -6.26 -0.57 14.55
N ALA A 74 -5.42 -1.57 14.29
CA ALA A 74 -4.93 -2.49 15.31
C ALA A 74 -3.41 -2.63 15.24
N ALA A 75 -2.81 -2.88 16.38
CA ALA A 75 -1.39 -3.16 16.55
C ALA A 75 -1.18 -4.61 16.99
N TYR A 76 -0.18 -5.26 16.41
CA TYR A 76 0.24 -6.62 16.71
C TYR A 76 1.76 -6.64 16.91
N ARG A 77 2.22 -7.44 17.87
CA ARG A 77 3.65 -7.73 18.02
C ARG A 77 4.00 -8.95 17.18
N ILE A 78 5.06 -8.83 16.39
CA ILE A 78 5.66 -9.94 15.65
C ILE A 78 6.60 -10.69 16.61
N GLY A 79 6.30 -11.95 16.88
CA GLY A 79 7.11 -12.84 17.71
C GLY A 79 8.34 -13.38 16.95
N PRO A 80 9.27 -14.03 17.68
CA PRO A 80 10.50 -14.58 17.07
C PRO A 80 10.25 -15.63 15.98
N ASN A 81 9.14 -16.35 16.06
CA ASN A 81 8.69 -17.34 15.08
C ASN A 81 7.77 -16.75 13.99
N GLY A 82 7.51 -15.42 14.02
CA GLY A 82 6.60 -14.75 13.11
C GLY A 82 5.13 -14.74 13.53
N SER A 83 4.75 -15.41 14.63
CA SER A 83 3.38 -15.35 15.13
C SER A 83 3.00 -13.94 15.58
N LEU A 84 1.72 -13.59 15.40
CA LEU A 84 1.19 -12.28 15.77
C LEU A 84 0.53 -12.34 17.16
N THR A 85 0.92 -11.43 18.05
CA THR A 85 0.24 -11.19 19.32
C THR A 85 -0.49 -9.86 19.24
N PHE A 86 -1.82 -9.87 19.37
CA PHE A 86 -2.63 -8.65 19.43
C PHE A 86 -2.22 -7.79 20.63
N LEU A 87 -1.94 -6.51 20.40
CA LEU A 87 -1.64 -5.54 21.44
C LEU A 87 -2.89 -4.75 21.84
N ASN A 88 -3.41 -3.98 20.90
CA ASN A 88 -4.66 -3.25 21.08
C ASN A 88 -5.24 -2.80 19.72
N ALA A 89 -6.44 -2.23 19.77
CA ALA A 89 -7.04 -1.57 18.62
C ALA A 89 -7.74 -0.28 19.06
N ARG A 90 -7.76 0.72 18.16
CA ARG A 90 -8.36 2.03 18.35
C ARG A 90 -9.24 2.40 17.17
N ASN A 91 -10.28 3.21 17.42
CA ASN A 91 -11.00 3.87 16.34
C ASN A 91 -10.10 4.93 15.66
N THR A 92 -10.39 5.23 14.39
CA THR A 92 -9.64 6.21 13.59
C THR A 92 -10.41 7.51 13.36
N ASP A 93 -11.57 7.67 13.99
CA ASP A 93 -12.50 8.79 13.79
C ASP A 93 -12.86 9.04 12.31
N GLY A 94 -12.82 7.97 11.51
CA GLY A 94 -13.19 7.95 10.09
C GLY A 94 -13.63 6.56 9.65
N GLN A 95 -14.65 6.47 8.79
CA GLN A 95 -15.23 5.23 8.29
C GLN A 95 -14.45 4.68 7.08
N LEU A 96 -14.43 3.35 6.93
CA LEU A 96 -13.68 2.61 5.92
C LEU A 96 -12.19 2.98 5.94
N THR A 97 -11.51 2.66 7.07
CA THR A 97 -10.06 2.83 7.18
C THR A 97 -9.38 1.80 6.29
N CYS A 98 -8.90 2.23 5.12
CA CYS A 98 -8.46 1.35 4.02
C CYS A 98 -6.93 1.30 3.84
N PHE A 99 -6.18 2.10 4.61
CA PHE A 99 -4.74 2.16 4.49
C PHE A 99 -4.10 2.55 5.82
N CYS A 100 -2.90 2.05 6.07
CA CYS A 100 -2.05 2.49 7.17
C CYS A 100 -0.57 2.48 6.77
N SER A 101 0.20 3.37 7.40
CA SER A 101 1.67 3.42 7.37
C SER A 101 2.15 3.97 8.72
N THR A 102 3.47 3.99 8.94
CA THR A 102 4.06 4.73 10.07
C THR A 102 4.89 5.90 9.56
N ASP A 103 5.14 6.88 10.44
CA ASP A 103 6.27 7.78 10.22
C ASP A 103 7.58 6.97 10.34
N GLN A 104 8.66 7.50 9.77
CA GLN A 104 9.98 6.85 9.76
C GLN A 104 10.60 6.75 11.15
N ALA A 105 10.16 7.60 12.08
CA ALA A 105 10.58 7.55 13.47
C ALA A 105 9.89 6.44 14.28
N GLY A 106 8.84 5.82 13.73
CA GLY A 106 8.03 4.83 14.44
C GLY A 106 7.26 5.40 15.63
N GLN A 107 6.95 6.69 15.59
CA GLN A 107 6.26 7.40 16.69
C GLN A 107 4.76 7.56 16.45
N HIS A 108 4.33 7.47 15.18
CA HIS A 108 2.93 7.63 14.82
C HIS A 108 2.49 6.58 13.80
N LEU A 109 1.29 6.06 13.99
CA LEU A 109 0.53 5.38 12.95
C LEU A 109 -0.28 6.41 12.17
N LEU A 110 -0.14 6.37 10.86
CA LEU A 110 -0.87 7.18 9.89
C LEU A 110 -1.95 6.30 9.26
N THR A 111 -3.20 6.70 9.29
CA THR A 111 -4.29 5.97 8.64
C THR A 111 -5.10 6.88 7.74
N SER A 112 -5.64 6.31 6.65
CA SER A 112 -6.59 7.01 5.78
C SER A 112 -7.96 6.35 5.83
N SER A 113 -9.00 7.16 5.84
CA SER A 113 -10.39 6.73 5.88
C SER A 113 -11.11 7.16 4.62
N TYR A 114 -11.49 6.17 3.81
CA TYR A 114 -12.07 6.38 2.47
C TYR A 114 -13.41 7.12 2.54
N MET A 115 -14.36 6.60 3.33
CA MET A 115 -15.71 7.18 3.39
C MET A 115 -15.76 8.52 4.11
N SER A 116 -14.86 8.78 5.06
CA SER A 116 -14.84 10.04 5.82
C SER A 116 -13.91 11.11 5.24
N GLY A 117 -13.09 10.78 4.25
CA GLY A 117 -12.17 11.71 3.61
C GLY A 117 -11.16 12.31 4.58
N SER A 118 -10.59 11.49 5.45
CA SER A 118 -9.68 11.95 6.50
C SER A 118 -8.40 11.13 6.60
N VAL A 119 -7.36 11.78 7.10
CA VAL A 119 -6.13 11.16 7.61
C VAL A 119 -6.15 11.25 9.12
N THR A 120 -5.79 10.16 9.81
CA THR A 120 -5.64 10.14 11.26
C THR A 120 -4.19 9.83 11.62
N VAL A 121 -3.62 10.63 12.52
CA VAL A 121 -2.27 10.47 13.08
C VAL A 121 -2.44 10.01 14.52
N THR A 122 -2.08 8.77 14.82
CA THR A 122 -2.22 8.15 16.15
C THR A 122 -0.85 7.94 16.76
N PRO A 123 -0.56 8.43 17.98
CA PRO A 123 0.69 8.17 18.67
C PRO A 123 0.93 6.66 18.87
N LEU A 124 2.17 6.23 18.78
CA LEU A 124 2.62 4.88 19.10
C LEU A 124 3.31 4.87 20.47
N LEU A 125 3.03 3.86 21.28
CA LEU A 125 3.67 3.67 22.56
C LEU A 125 4.98 2.86 22.40
N PRO A 126 5.90 2.89 23.37
CA PRO A 126 7.19 2.20 23.27
C PRO A 126 7.10 0.68 23.03
N ASP A 127 5.98 0.05 23.40
CA ASP A 127 5.74 -1.38 23.15
C ASP A 127 5.13 -1.66 21.76
N GLY A 128 4.91 -0.63 20.94
CA GLY A 128 4.31 -0.67 19.62
C GLY A 128 2.78 -0.59 19.62
N SER A 129 2.13 -0.51 20.77
CA SER A 129 0.67 -0.37 20.85
C SER A 129 0.21 1.06 20.48
N LEU A 130 -1.07 1.18 20.11
CA LEU A 130 -1.69 2.46 19.73
C LEU A 130 -2.00 3.29 20.97
N GLY A 131 -1.45 4.50 21.03
CA GLY A 131 -1.67 5.47 22.11
C GLY A 131 -3.01 6.21 21.99
N GLU A 132 -3.19 7.19 22.86
CA GLU A 132 -4.32 8.13 22.87
C GLU A 132 -3.90 9.49 22.31
N GLY A 133 -4.85 10.35 22.03
CA GLY A 133 -4.57 11.72 21.59
C GLY A 133 -4.32 11.83 20.09
N MET A 134 -5.04 11.05 19.28
CA MET A 134 -4.97 11.15 17.82
C MET A 134 -5.32 12.53 17.29
N GLN A 135 -4.70 12.93 16.20
CA GLN A 135 -5.08 14.08 15.40
C GLN A 135 -5.75 13.63 14.10
N VAL A 136 -6.90 14.24 13.76
CA VAL A 136 -7.64 13.97 12.52
C VAL A 136 -7.50 15.16 11.57
N ILE A 137 -7.03 14.91 10.36
CA ILE A 137 -6.94 15.88 9.27
C ILE A 137 -8.06 15.56 8.29
N ARG A 138 -9.09 16.42 8.24
CA ARG A 138 -10.21 16.25 7.30
C ARG A 138 -9.93 17.01 6.02
N HIS A 139 -10.08 16.32 4.88
CA HIS A 139 -9.97 16.96 3.59
C HIS A 139 -11.20 17.83 3.31
N PRO A 140 -11.03 18.93 2.55
CA PRO A 140 -12.12 19.87 2.32
C PRO A 140 -13.24 19.26 1.47
N VAL A 141 -14.49 19.50 1.86
CA VAL A 141 -15.64 19.26 0.98
C VAL A 141 -15.72 20.43 0.00
N ARG A 142 -15.81 20.14 -1.28
CA ARG A 142 -15.86 21.17 -2.35
C ARG A 142 -17.16 21.08 -3.12
N SER A 143 -17.76 22.24 -3.42
CA SER A 143 -18.96 22.31 -4.24
C SER A 143 -18.67 21.78 -5.66
N GLY A 144 -19.54 20.91 -6.17
CA GLY A 144 -19.40 20.31 -7.50
C GLY A 144 -18.35 19.18 -7.62
N SER A 145 -17.67 18.81 -6.53
CA SER A 145 -16.80 17.63 -6.48
C SER A 145 -17.53 16.43 -5.85
N HIS A 146 -16.96 15.24 -6.04
CA HIS A 146 -17.34 14.08 -5.25
C HIS A 146 -16.98 14.29 -3.76
N TRP A 147 -17.54 13.46 -2.90
CA TRP A 147 -17.17 13.44 -1.49
C TRP A 147 -15.67 13.15 -1.35
N PRO A 148 -14.93 13.86 -0.48
CA PRO A 148 -13.53 13.57 -0.26
C PRO A 148 -13.36 12.13 0.21
N SER A 149 -12.48 11.37 -0.44
CA SER A 149 -12.21 9.96 -0.16
C SER A 149 -10.70 9.75 -0.12
N VAL A 150 -10.11 9.72 1.08
CA VAL A 150 -8.66 9.55 1.22
C VAL A 150 -8.32 8.06 1.19
N HIS A 151 -7.45 7.66 0.24
CA HIS A 151 -7.10 6.25 0.08
C HIS A 151 -5.77 5.88 0.71
N SER A 152 -4.75 6.72 0.63
CA SER A 152 -3.45 6.43 1.21
C SER A 152 -2.80 7.65 1.86
N VAL A 153 -1.88 7.41 2.79
CA VAL A 153 -1.09 8.44 3.46
C VAL A 153 0.31 7.91 3.77
N TYR A 154 1.33 8.73 3.53
CA TYR A 154 2.74 8.41 3.72
C TYR A 154 3.47 9.62 4.31
N GLU A 155 4.44 9.40 5.18
CA GLU A 155 5.44 10.43 5.44
C GLU A 155 6.38 10.54 4.23
N THR A 156 6.74 11.76 3.83
CA THR A 156 7.70 11.97 2.74
C THR A 156 9.11 11.53 3.18
N PRO A 157 9.99 11.09 2.24
CA PRO A 157 11.33 10.57 2.60
C PRO A 157 12.18 11.51 3.43
N ASP A 158 12.02 12.83 3.25
CA ASP A 158 12.70 13.89 3.99
C ASP A 158 11.98 14.30 5.29
N ARG A 159 10.86 13.65 5.64
CA ARG A 159 10.04 13.87 6.84
C ARG A 159 9.39 15.26 6.96
N ASN A 160 9.36 16.04 5.88
CA ASN A 160 8.81 17.39 5.91
C ASN A 160 7.30 17.43 5.79
N PHE A 161 6.70 16.42 5.15
CA PHE A 161 5.26 16.37 4.90
C PHE A 161 4.68 14.97 5.12
N LEU A 162 3.35 14.94 5.28
CA LEU A 162 2.54 13.76 4.97
C LEU A 162 1.93 13.95 3.58
N LEU A 163 2.17 13.00 2.68
CA LEU A 163 1.52 12.93 1.38
C LEU A 163 0.28 12.06 1.49
N SER A 164 -0.87 12.55 1.05
CA SER A 164 -2.10 11.75 0.98
C SER A 164 -2.76 11.85 -0.39
N THR A 165 -3.33 10.73 -0.84
CA THR A 165 -4.09 10.64 -2.09
C THR A 165 -5.58 10.75 -1.82
N ASN A 166 -6.29 11.57 -2.59
CA ASN A 166 -7.72 11.73 -2.44
C ASN A 166 -8.45 11.38 -3.74
N VAL A 167 -9.08 10.22 -3.72
CA VAL A 167 -9.85 9.65 -4.83
C VAL A 167 -11.04 10.52 -5.22
N GLY A 168 -11.78 11.06 -4.24
CA GLY A 168 -12.99 11.82 -4.49
C GLY A 168 -12.75 13.24 -5.00
N LEU A 169 -11.56 13.79 -4.74
CA LEU A 169 -11.20 15.16 -5.14
C LEU A 169 -10.26 15.23 -6.33
N ASP A 170 -9.80 14.10 -6.87
CA ASP A 170 -8.78 14.04 -7.92
C ASP A 170 -7.52 14.83 -7.55
N ARG A 171 -6.99 14.62 -6.32
CA ARG A 171 -5.85 15.39 -5.80
C ARG A 171 -4.91 14.57 -4.94
N VAL A 172 -3.67 14.99 -4.95
CA VAL A 172 -2.66 14.66 -3.96
C VAL A 172 -2.48 15.85 -3.04
N PHE A 173 -2.43 15.63 -1.74
CA PHE A 173 -2.22 16.65 -0.72
C PHE A 173 -0.92 16.44 0.01
N LEU A 174 -0.26 17.55 0.38
CA LEU A 174 0.82 17.57 1.36
C LEU A 174 0.35 18.28 2.63
N HIS A 175 0.59 17.65 3.76
CA HIS A 175 0.29 18.20 5.09
C HIS A 175 1.59 18.41 5.85
N GLN A 176 1.75 19.57 6.46
CA GLN A 176 2.92 19.94 7.26
C GLN A 176 2.60 20.03 8.73
N LEU A 177 3.53 19.59 9.57
CA LEU A 177 3.41 19.76 11.01
C LEU A 177 3.72 21.21 11.40
N THR A 178 2.77 21.84 12.08
CA THR A 178 2.87 23.19 12.60
C THR A 178 2.75 23.17 14.13
N LYS A 179 2.93 24.30 14.79
CA LYS A 179 2.66 24.45 16.24
C LYS A 179 1.21 24.11 16.62
N ALA A 180 0.28 24.21 15.66
CA ALA A 180 -1.15 23.89 15.85
C ALA A 180 -1.50 22.48 15.35
N GLY A 181 -0.50 21.60 15.11
CA GLY A 181 -0.64 20.26 14.57
C GLY A 181 -0.54 20.23 13.03
N TRP A 182 -0.90 19.09 12.45
CA TRP A 182 -0.85 18.87 11.00
C TRP A 182 -1.88 19.75 10.26
N ARG A 183 -1.42 20.42 9.20
CA ARG A 183 -2.25 21.29 8.34
C ARG A 183 -1.92 21.06 6.89
N GLN A 184 -2.93 21.21 6.01
CA GLN A 184 -2.71 21.22 4.58
C GLN A 184 -1.74 22.36 4.21
N ALA A 185 -0.68 22.03 3.49
CA ALA A 185 0.34 22.96 3.02
C ALA A 185 0.29 23.13 1.50
N PHE A 186 0.01 22.05 0.76
CA PHE A 186 0.01 22.06 -0.70
C PHE A 186 -0.99 21.04 -1.24
N GLU A 187 -1.45 21.24 -2.47
CA GLU A 187 -2.24 20.27 -3.22
C GLU A 187 -1.92 20.31 -4.70
N LEU A 188 -1.92 19.13 -5.35
CA LEU A 188 -1.74 18.99 -6.79
C LEU A 188 -2.94 18.26 -7.40
N PRO A 189 -3.54 18.77 -8.50
CA PRO A 189 -4.52 18.04 -9.28
C PRO A 189 -3.90 16.79 -9.91
N VAL A 190 -4.53 15.64 -9.69
CA VAL A 190 -4.18 14.33 -10.27
C VAL A 190 -5.49 13.67 -10.68
N ALA A 191 -5.84 13.81 -11.94
CA ALA A 191 -7.10 13.29 -12.47
C ALA A 191 -7.13 11.75 -12.48
N GLY A 192 -8.32 11.16 -12.43
CA GLY A 192 -8.50 9.71 -12.52
C GLY A 192 -8.49 9.02 -11.16
N ARG A 193 -8.77 9.74 -10.06
CA ARG A 193 -8.95 9.18 -8.72
C ARG A 193 -7.64 8.62 -8.13
N PRO A 194 -6.66 9.48 -7.73
CA PRO A 194 -5.37 9.04 -7.19
C PRO A 194 -5.56 8.14 -5.97
N ARG A 195 -4.92 6.95 -5.99
CA ARG A 195 -5.20 5.87 -5.06
C ARG A 195 -4.04 5.58 -4.11
N GLN A 196 -2.91 5.15 -4.64
CA GLN A 196 -1.71 4.83 -3.88
C GLN A 196 -0.49 5.48 -4.50
N ALA A 197 0.58 5.59 -3.72
CA ALA A 197 1.84 6.16 -4.18
C ALA A 197 3.04 5.28 -3.80
N ALA A 198 4.11 5.42 -4.58
CA ALA A 198 5.44 4.87 -4.26
C ALA A 198 6.48 5.96 -4.46
N PHE A 199 7.47 6.05 -3.57
CA PHE A 199 8.59 6.97 -3.69
C PHE A 199 9.78 6.27 -4.34
N SER A 200 10.54 7.02 -5.17
CA SER A 200 11.86 6.58 -5.60
C SER A 200 12.83 6.45 -4.41
N PRO A 201 13.87 5.59 -4.49
CA PRO A 201 14.82 5.41 -3.39
C PRO A 201 15.55 6.71 -2.98
N ASP A 202 15.78 7.64 -3.91
CA ASP A 202 16.36 8.94 -3.64
C ASP A 202 15.37 9.98 -3.10
N GLY A 203 14.09 9.61 -3.01
CA GLY A 203 13.00 10.44 -2.49
C GLY A 203 12.58 11.60 -3.39
N LYS A 204 13.11 11.73 -4.61
CA LYS A 204 12.86 12.88 -5.49
C LYS A 204 11.68 12.67 -6.45
N THR A 205 11.21 11.45 -6.59
CA THR A 205 10.10 11.11 -7.49
C THR A 205 9.00 10.38 -6.73
N VAL A 206 7.76 10.72 -7.03
CA VAL A 206 6.56 10.05 -6.52
C VAL A 206 5.77 9.49 -7.68
N TYR A 207 5.46 8.21 -7.64
CA TYR A 207 4.61 7.51 -8.59
C TYR A 207 3.22 7.35 -7.98
N VAL A 208 2.20 7.91 -8.59
CA VAL A 208 0.82 7.88 -8.08
C VAL A 208 -0.07 7.12 -9.06
N SER A 209 -0.63 5.99 -8.61
CA SER A 209 -1.62 5.23 -9.40
C SER A 209 -3.00 5.83 -9.27
N THR A 210 -3.82 5.72 -10.33
CA THR A 210 -5.18 6.28 -10.35
C THR A 210 -6.23 5.17 -10.41
N GLU A 211 -7.18 5.15 -9.47
CA GLU A 211 -8.18 4.09 -9.34
C GLU A 211 -9.05 3.93 -10.60
N ALA A 212 -9.54 5.03 -11.16
CA ALA A 212 -10.47 5.00 -12.30
C ALA A 212 -9.83 5.44 -13.62
N GLY A 213 -8.61 5.90 -13.61
CA GLY A 213 -7.92 6.40 -14.80
C GLY A 213 -7.10 5.36 -15.55
N GLY A 214 -6.75 4.26 -14.90
CA GLY A 214 -5.81 3.30 -15.45
C GLY A 214 -4.46 3.93 -15.79
N GLU A 215 -3.91 4.78 -14.90
CA GLU A 215 -2.74 5.59 -15.18
C GLU A 215 -1.80 5.69 -13.98
N VAL A 216 -0.55 6.03 -14.26
CA VAL A 216 0.43 6.48 -13.28
C VAL A 216 0.84 7.91 -13.59
N PHE A 217 0.77 8.77 -12.59
CA PHE A 217 1.37 10.10 -12.61
C PHE A 217 2.76 10.01 -11.98
N VAL A 218 3.76 10.51 -12.70
CA VAL A 218 5.12 10.67 -12.21
C VAL A 218 5.29 12.12 -11.77
N LEU A 219 5.55 12.32 -10.49
CA LEU A 219 5.68 13.64 -9.89
C LEU A 219 7.10 13.85 -9.38
N ALA A 220 7.71 15.00 -9.72
CA ALA A 220 8.90 15.47 -9.01
C ALA A 220 8.50 15.91 -7.61
N TYR A 221 9.33 15.62 -6.63
CA TYR A 221 9.19 16.06 -5.24
C TYR A 221 10.44 16.81 -4.78
N ASP A 222 10.24 18.02 -4.25
CA ASP A 222 11.27 18.85 -3.63
C ASP A 222 10.61 19.71 -2.55
N SER A 223 10.84 19.39 -1.28
CA SER A 223 10.24 20.10 -0.15
C SER A 223 10.68 21.54 0.00
N ALA A 224 11.83 21.93 -0.60
CA ALA A 224 12.34 23.28 -0.56
C ALA A 224 11.75 24.19 -1.67
N ALA A 225 11.11 23.59 -2.69
CA ALA A 225 10.52 24.33 -3.78
C ALA A 225 9.20 25.03 -3.34
N ALA A 226 8.87 26.15 -3.98
CA ALA A 226 7.58 26.84 -3.75
C ALA A 226 6.38 25.95 -4.13
N GLU A 227 6.56 25.07 -5.12
CA GLU A 227 5.62 24.01 -5.48
C GLU A 227 6.30 22.65 -5.26
N PRO A 228 6.13 22.05 -4.07
CA PRO A 228 6.83 20.82 -3.68
C PRO A 228 6.54 19.60 -4.56
N LEU A 229 5.41 19.59 -5.26
CA LEU A 229 5.04 18.53 -6.22
C LEU A 229 4.82 19.14 -7.60
N ARG A 230 5.40 18.52 -8.63
CA ARG A 230 5.21 18.92 -10.02
C ARG A 230 5.10 17.69 -10.92
N GLN A 231 4.09 17.64 -11.78
CA GLN A 231 3.94 16.55 -12.74
C GLN A 231 5.09 16.56 -13.77
N LEU A 232 5.73 15.40 -13.93
CA LEU A 232 6.76 15.14 -14.94
C LEU A 232 6.19 14.35 -16.13
N GLN A 233 5.38 13.32 -15.81
CA GLN A 233 4.88 12.39 -16.81
C GLN A 233 3.52 11.84 -16.38
N ARG A 234 2.75 11.36 -17.36
CA ARG A 234 1.53 10.58 -17.17
C ARG A 234 1.58 9.42 -18.16
N VAL A 235 1.44 8.19 -17.69
CA VAL A 235 1.51 6.97 -18.49
C VAL A 235 0.31 6.08 -18.23
N SER A 236 -0.19 5.41 -19.27
CA SER A 236 -1.27 4.43 -19.13
C SER A 236 -0.75 3.11 -18.57
N THR A 237 -1.57 2.46 -17.73
CA THR A 237 -1.38 1.07 -17.29
C THR A 237 -2.15 0.07 -18.15
N THR A 238 -2.92 0.54 -19.13
CA THR A 238 -3.74 -0.29 -20.02
C THR A 238 -3.09 -0.49 -21.39
N CYS A 239 -3.49 -1.55 -22.08
CA CYS A 239 -3.05 -1.78 -23.46
C CYS A 239 -3.50 -0.66 -24.40
N PRO A 240 -2.71 -0.33 -25.44
CA PRO A 240 -3.15 0.58 -26.48
C PRO A 240 -4.49 0.13 -27.10
N GLY A 241 -5.44 1.06 -27.19
CA GLY A 241 -6.79 0.76 -27.70
C GLY A 241 -7.75 0.13 -26.68
N TRP A 242 -7.37 0.00 -25.41
CA TRP A 242 -8.31 -0.41 -24.37
C TRP A 242 -9.44 0.62 -24.23
N CYS A 243 -10.68 0.15 -24.39
CA CYS A 243 -11.89 0.99 -24.31
C CYS A 243 -12.78 0.62 -23.12
N GLY A 244 -12.40 -0.40 -22.34
CA GLY A 244 -13.12 -0.83 -21.15
C GLY A 244 -12.84 0.06 -19.96
N HIS A 245 -13.53 -0.23 -18.85
CA HIS A 245 -13.23 0.36 -17.57
C HIS A 245 -11.82 -0.06 -17.11
N ALA A 246 -11.06 0.86 -16.52
CA ALA A 246 -9.72 0.59 -16.01
C ALA A 246 -9.63 1.02 -14.56
N GLU A 247 -9.31 0.07 -13.68
CA GLU A 247 -9.04 0.34 -12.27
C GLU A 247 -7.65 -0.14 -11.91
N THR A 248 -6.84 0.74 -11.30
CA THR A 248 -5.61 0.28 -10.66
C THR A 248 -5.84 -0.04 -9.18
N ALA A 249 -4.95 -0.88 -8.65
CA ALA A 249 -4.93 -1.26 -7.23
C ALA A 249 -3.56 -0.95 -6.62
N GLY A 250 -2.77 -1.96 -6.26
CA GLY A 250 -1.44 -1.79 -5.70
C GLY A 250 -0.47 -1.16 -6.71
N ILE A 251 0.44 -0.33 -6.22
CA ILE A 251 1.61 0.18 -6.93
C ILE A 251 2.84 -0.02 -6.07
N LYS A 252 3.89 -0.64 -6.61
CA LYS A 252 5.14 -0.88 -5.89
C LYS A 252 6.34 -0.74 -6.80
N LEU A 253 7.40 -0.22 -6.21
CA LEU A 253 8.72 -0.15 -6.82
C LEU A 253 9.55 -1.33 -6.30
N SER A 254 10.36 -1.94 -7.18
CA SER A 254 11.32 -2.97 -6.78
C SER A 254 12.34 -2.40 -5.77
N PRO A 255 12.91 -3.23 -4.89
CA PRO A 255 13.88 -2.76 -3.88
C PRO A 255 15.07 -1.98 -4.46
N ASP A 256 15.49 -2.31 -5.69
CA ASP A 256 16.55 -1.61 -6.39
C ASP A 256 16.09 -0.34 -7.12
N GLY A 257 14.79 -0.06 -7.14
CA GLY A 257 14.18 1.11 -7.76
C GLY A 257 14.12 1.11 -9.29
N SER A 258 14.39 -0.02 -9.96
CA SER A 258 14.46 -0.07 -11.43
C SER A 258 13.19 -0.54 -12.13
N LEU A 259 12.29 -1.23 -11.41
CA LEU A 259 11.05 -1.78 -11.92
C LEU A 259 9.86 -1.28 -11.09
N LEU A 260 8.92 -0.60 -11.74
CA LEU A 260 7.63 -0.23 -11.15
C LEU A 260 6.55 -1.17 -11.65
N LEU A 261 5.76 -1.71 -10.73
CA LEU A 261 4.60 -2.53 -11.03
C LEU A 261 3.31 -1.86 -10.56
N VAL A 262 2.24 -2.03 -11.34
CA VAL A 262 0.89 -1.55 -11.01
C VAL A 262 -0.11 -2.64 -11.31
N ALA A 263 -0.93 -3.02 -10.34
CA ALA A 263 -2.00 -3.97 -10.55
C ALA A 263 -3.22 -3.30 -11.20
N ASN A 264 -3.72 -3.89 -12.28
CA ASN A 264 -5.00 -3.56 -12.91
C ASN A 264 -6.04 -4.61 -12.51
N ARG A 265 -7.22 -4.18 -12.07
CA ARG A 265 -8.25 -5.02 -11.46
C ARG A 265 -9.67 -4.73 -11.97
N ALA A 266 -9.87 -4.60 -13.25
CA ALA A 266 -11.19 -4.37 -13.84
C ALA A 266 -11.67 -5.60 -14.60
N GLU A 267 -12.96 -5.67 -14.92
CA GLU A 267 -13.51 -6.71 -15.77
C GLU A 267 -12.79 -6.74 -17.12
N GLY A 268 -12.24 -7.89 -17.48
CA GLY A 268 -11.43 -8.06 -18.67
C GLY A 268 -10.01 -7.46 -18.59
N LEU A 269 -9.63 -6.85 -17.46
CA LEU A 269 -8.33 -6.24 -17.27
C LEU A 269 -7.73 -6.67 -15.91
N ASN A 270 -7.29 -7.92 -15.81
CA ASN A 270 -6.60 -8.45 -14.63
C ASN A 270 -5.14 -8.75 -15.02
N ASN A 271 -4.24 -7.84 -14.70
CA ASN A 271 -2.81 -7.97 -15.01
C ASN A 271 -1.96 -7.07 -14.10
N LEU A 272 -0.65 -7.20 -14.20
CA LEU A 272 0.32 -6.24 -13.69
C LEU A 272 0.89 -5.46 -14.88
N ALA A 273 0.78 -4.14 -14.87
CA ALA A 273 1.52 -3.27 -15.79
C ALA A 273 2.93 -3.05 -15.23
N ALA A 274 3.94 -3.35 -16.04
CA ALA A 274 5.35 -3.24 -15.69
C ALA A 274 6.00 -2.08 -16.45
N PHE A 275 6.81 -1.31 -15.71
CA PHE A 275 7.53 -0.15 -16.24
C PHE A 275 8.99 -0.17 -15.81
N ALA A 276 9.90 -0.03 -16.78
CA ALA A 276 11.28 0.29 -16.48
C ALA A 276 11.38 1.73 -15.96
N VAL A 277 12.12 1.93 -14.88
CA VAL A 277 12.36 3.24 -14.28
C VAL A 277 13.72 3.76 -14.70
N ASN A 278 13.76 4.93 -15.31
CA ASN A 278 15.02 5.67 -15.49
C ASN A 278 15.42 6.30 -14.17
N ARG A 279 16.47 5.78 -13.53
CA ARG A 279 16.90 6.18 -12.18
C ARG A 279 17.38 7.63 -12.10
N ASP A 280 17.88 8.21 -13.20
CA ASP A 280 18.39 9.58 -13.20
C ASP A 280 17.27 10.61 -13.30
N THR A 281 16.19 10.27 -14.01
CA THR A 281 15.08 11.19 -14.29
C THR A 281 13.79 10.85 -13.56
N GLY A 282 13.67 9.64 -13.00
CA GLY A 282 12.43 9.09 -12.45
C GLY A 282 11.38 8.72 -13.48
N LEU A 283 11.62 8.95 -14.77
CA LEU A 283 10.62 8.70 -15.82
C LEU A 283 10.39 7.21 -16.07
N LEU A 284 9.17 6.88 -16.43
CA LEU A 284 8.73 5.52 -16.70
C LEU A 284 8.72 5.23 -18.21
N LYS A 285 9.20 4.04 -18.56
CA LYS A 285 9.04 3.44 -19.88
C LYS A 285 8.22 2.17 -19.72
N PHE A 286 7.04 2.11 -20.36
CA PHE A 286 6.23 0.90 -20.39
C PHE A 286 7.06 -0.28 -20.93
N SER A 287 6.96 -1.43 -20.26
CA SER A 287 7.66 -2.66 -20.62
C SER A 287 6.69 -3.76 -21.00
N ALA A 288 5.76 -4.13 -20.11
CA ALA A 288 4.87 -5.26 -20.35
C ALA A 288 3.54 -5.15 -19.61
N HIS A 289 2.53 -5.85 -20.15
CA HIS A 289 1.36 -6.29 -19.38
C HIS A 289 1.54 -7.76 -19.04
N VAL A 290 1.65 -8.07 -17.76
CA VAL A 290 1.81 -9.43 -17.25
C VAL A 290 0.45 -9.95 -16.81
N PRO A 291 -0.17 -10.89 -17.55
CA PRO A 291 -1.47 -11.43 -17.16
C PRO A 291 -1.35 -12.20 -15.84
N VAL A 292 -2.40 -12.16 -15.01
CA VAL A 292 -2.55 -13.02 -13.83
C VAL A 292 -3.56 -14.13 -14.11
N GLN A 293 -3.40 -15.29 -13.44
CA GLN A 293 -4.26 -16.47 -13.65
C GLN A 293 -5.54 -16.44 -12.78
N GLY A 294 -5.94 -15.27 -12.32
CA GLY A 294 -7.12 -15.09 -11.49
C GLY A 294 -7.73 -13.71 -11.63
N VAL A 295 -8.62 -13.38 -10.72
CA VAL A 295 -9.44 -12.18 -10.78
C VAL A 295 -9.14 -11.26 -9.61
N PHE A 296 -9.06 -9.97 -9.92
CA PHE A 296 -8.93 -8.88 -8.97
C PHE A 296 -7.59 -8.90 -8.21
N PRO A 297 -6.44 -8.71 -8.91
CA PRO A 297 -5.16 -8.50 -8.25
C PRO A 297 -5.21 -7.20 -7.45
N ARG A 298 -5.41 -7.30 -6.12
CA ARG A 298 -5.64 -6.12 -5.28
C ARG A 298 -4.35 -5.52 -4.75
N ASP A 299 -3.45 -6.37 -4.28
CA ASP A 299 -2.11 -5.97 -3.83
C ASP A 299 -1.11 -7.07 -4.13
N PHE A 300 0.15 -6.71 -4.11
CA PHE A 300 1.29 -7.60 -4.31
C PHE A 300 2.48 -7.03 -3.56
N ASP A 301 3.53 -7.84 -3.37
CA ASP A 301 4.79 -7.32 -2.85
C ASP A 301 5.97 -8.06 -3.46
N PHE A 302 7.11 -7.36 -3.53
CA PHE A 302 8.39 -7.97 -3.86
C PHE A 302 8.96 -8.69 -2.64
N THR A 303 9.64 -9.83 -2.87
CA THR A 303 10.55 -10.36 -1.84
C THR A 303 11.63 -9.32 -1.50
N PRO A 304 12.20 -9.38 -0.28
CA PRO A 304 13.18 -8.36 0.15
C PRO A 304 14.40 -8.21 -0.76
N ASP A 305 14.80 -9.29 -1.44
CA ASP A 305 15.88 -9.28 -2.44
C ASP A 305 15.43 -8.87 -3.85
N GLY A 306 14.12 -8.63 -4.04
CA GLY A 306 13.53 -8.24 -5.31
C GLY A 306 13.37 -9.35 -6.35
N ARG A 307 13.74 -10.59 -6.02
CA ARG A 307 13.71 -11.69 -7.03
C ARG A 307 12.32 -12.14 -7.40
N TYR A 308 11.40 -12.13 -6.45
CA TYR A 308 10.05 -12.64 -6.66
C TYR A 308 8.99 -11.61 -6.30
N VAL A 309 7.81 -11.78 -6.89
CA VAL A 309 6.61 -10.98 -6.61
C VAL A 309 5.47 -11.93 -6.28
N LEU A 310 4.86 -11.76 -5.10
CA LEU A 310 3.68 -12.49 -4.69
C LEU A 310 2.44 -11.61 -4.85
N VAL A 311 1.46 -12.09 -5.60
CA VAL A 311 0.24 -11.35 -5.95
C VAL A 311 -0.97 -11.97 -5.26
N GLY A 312 -1.76 -11.15 -4.56
CA GLY A 312 -3.05 -11.54 -3.99
C GLY A 312 -4.17 -11.35 -5.02
N LEU A 313 -4.83 -12.46 -5.41
CA LEU A 313 -5.96 -12.49 -6.34
C LEU A 313 -7.27 -12.59 -5.53
N GLN A 314 -7.76 -11.44 -5.09
CA GLN A 314 -8.79 -11.32 -4.04
C GLN A 314 -10.07 -12.10 -4.35
N PHE A 315 -10.54 -12.07 -5.61
CA PHE A 315 -11.80 -12.70 -5.98
C PHE A 315 -11.64 -14.15 -6.47
N SER A 316 -10.41 -14.59 -6.67
CA SER A 316 -10.09 -16.00 -6.96
C SER A 316 -9.70 -16.81 -5.71
N ASP A 317 -9.56 -16.15 -4.54
CA ASP A 317 -9.12 -16.79 -3.30
C ASP A 317 -7.78 -17.53 -3.43
N THR A 318 -6.85 -16.97 -4.22
CA THR A 318 -5.55 -17.56 -4.49
C THR A 318 -4.43 -16.53 -4.48
N LEU A 319 -3.21 -17.03 -4.33
CA LEU A 319 -1.98 -16.27 -4.56
C LEU A 319 -1.33 -16.77 -5.85
N GLU A 320 -0.64 -15.88 -6.54
CA GLU A 320 0.19 -16.19 -7.70
C GLU A 320 1.61 -15.65 -7.50
N LEU A 321 2.61 -16.48 -7.84
CA LEU A 321 4.02 -16.16 -7.69
C LEU A 321 4.64 -15.88 -9.05
N PHE A 322 5.49 -14.86 -9.10
CA PHE A 322 6.25 -14.46 -10.29
C PHE A 322 7.73 -14.31 -9.95
N GLU A 323 8.59 -14.56 -10.93
CA GLU A 323 9.99 -14.15 -10.90
C GLU A 323 10.16 -12.83 -11.65
N ALA A 324 10.92 -11.89 -11.08
CA ALA A 324 11.20 -10.61 -11.71
C ALA A 324 12.34 -10.72 -12.72
N ASP A 325 12.08 -10.33 -13.96
CA ASP A 325 13.09 -10.25 -15.03
C ASP A 325 13.52 -8.79 -15.24
N TYR A 326 14.63 -8.44 -14.65
CA TYR A 326 15.21 -7.10 -14.76
C TYR A 326 15.90 -6.83 -16.10
N SER A 327 16.16 -7.83 -16.90
CA SER A 327 16.73 -7.66 -18.24
C SER A 327 15.71 -7.10 -19.23
N CYS A 328 14.46 -7.48 -19.07
CA CYS A 328 13.30 -7.01 -19.85
C CYS A 328 12.32 -6.15 -19.06
N TYR A 329 12.56 -5.94 -17.76
CA TYR A 329 11.67 -5.21 -16.84
C TYR A 329 10.24 -5.76 -16.89
N THR A 330 10.09 -7.06 -16.68
CA THR A 330 8.82 -7.78 -16.69
C THR A 330 8.79 -8.86 -15.61
N LEU A 331 7.75 -9.68 -15.60
CA LEU A 331 7.62 -10.81 -14.68
C LEU A 331 7.38 -12.09 -15.47
N VAL A 332 7.89 -13.21 -14.96
CA VAL A 332 7.62 -14.56 -15.45
C VAL A 332 6.78 -15.29 -14.42
N SER A 333 5.59 -15.77 -14.81
CA SER A 333 4.71 -16.52 -13.89
C SER A 333 5.35 -17.86 -13.51
N LEU A 334 5.41 -18.14 -12.22
CA LEU A 334 5.86 -19.42 -11.67
C LEU A 334 4.68 -20.31 -11.25
N GLY A 335 3.46 -19.83 -11.50
CA GLY A 335 2.21 -20.52 -11.25
C GLY A 335 1.33 -19.83 -10.22
N ALA A 336 0.05 -20.13 -10.32
CA ALA A 336 -0.98 -19.72 -9.39
C ALA A 336 -1.56 -20.93 -8.66
N GLY A 337 -2.36 -20.68 -7.63
CA GLY A 337 -3.18 -21.72 -7.03
C GLY A 337 -2.89 -21.99 -5.56
N PHE A 338 -2.01 -21.22 -4.91
CA PHE A 338 -1.93 -21.32 -3.46
C PHE A 338 -3.21 -20.72 -2.84
N PRO A 339 -4.06 -21.55 -2.18
CA PRO A 339 -5.35 -21.09 -1.70
C PRO A 339 -5.19 -20.13 -0.51
N LEU A 340 -5.77 -18.94 -0.64
CA LEU A 340 -5.86 -17.97 0.45
C LEU A 340 -7.09 -17.08 0.24
N PRO A 341 -8.09 -17.13 1.14
CA PRO A 341 -9.33 -16.42 0.94
C PRO A 341 -9.16 -14.91 1.02
N CYS A 342 -9.76 -14.21 0.08
CA CYS A 342 -9.94 -12.74 0.07
C CYS A 342 -8.66 -11.92 0.34
N CYS A 343 -7.50 -12.33 -0.19
CA CYS A 343 -6.25 -11.59 0.00
C CYS A 343 -6.36 -10.17 -0.57
N SER A 344 -6.18 -9.17 0.27
CA SER A 344 -6.30 -7.74 -0.07
C SER A 344 -4.99 -6.96 0.11
N CYS A 345 -4.03 -7.53 0.85
CA CYS A 345 -2.73 -6.92 1.10
C CYS A 345 -1.65 -7.98 1.23
N VAL A 346 -0.50 -7.73 0.64
CA VAL A 346 0.71 -8.57 0.76
C VAL A 346 1.83 -7.71 1.31
N LYS A 347 2.53 -8.18 2.36
CA LYS A 347 3.69 -7.51 2.96
C LYS A 347 4.75 -8.53 3.32
N PHE A 348 5.84 -8.56 2.55
CA PHE A 348 7.03 -9.31 2.97
C PHE A 348 7.70 -8.65 4.17
N LEU A 349 8.16 -9.48 5.10
CA LEU A 349 8.99 -9.03 6.20
C LEU A 349 10.38 -8.70 5.64
N PRO A 350 10.88 -7.46 5.80
CA PRO A 350 12.21 -7.11 5.35
C PRO A 350 13.27 -8.05 5.93
N GLU A 351 14.29 -8.43 5.17
CA GLU A 351 15.42 -9.19 5.71
C GLU A 351 16.17 -8.34 6.76
N GLY A 352 16.77 -8.99 7.76
CA GLY A 352 17.58 -8.31 8.76
C GLY A 352 18.85 -7.76 8.13
N GLY A 353 18.76 -6.61 7.52
CA GLY A 353 19.93 -5.79 7.22
C GLY A 353 20.39 -5.18 8.53
N GLY A 354 21.63 -5.41 8.92
CA GLY A 354 22.26 -4.59 9.93
C GLY A 354 22.14 -3.13 9.49
N HIS A 355 21.78 -2.28 10.42
CA HIS A 355 21.76 -0.85 10.21
C HIS A 355 23.10 -0.43 9.59
N ALA A 356 23.09 0.06 8.33
CA ALA A 356 24.15 0.87 7.80
C ALA A 356 23.83 2.33 8.16
#